data_0bb9d5f712734446d233b717f8449f81
#
_entry.id   0bb9d5f712734446d233b717f8449f81
#
_cell.length_a   1.000
_cell.length_b   1.000
_cell.length_c   1.000
_cell.angle_alpha   90.00
_cell.angle_beta   90.00
_cell.angle_gamma   90.00
#
_symmetry.space_group_name_H-M   'P 1'
#
loop_
_entity.id
_entity.type
_entity.pdbx_description
1 polymer ?
#
loop_
_entity_poly.entity_id
_entity_poly.type
_entity_poly.pdbx_seq_one_letter_code
_entity_poly.pdbx_strand_id
1 'polypeptide(L)'
;MTDIEIAKNTKLDEINKIAEKLEIKEEDIEQYGKYKAKISNEIYEKNKSKNNGKLILVTAISPTPLGEGKTTVSIAIADGLRKIGKKSILTLREPSLGPVFGIKGGATGGGKVQIAPMEDINLHFTGDIHAITSANNLLSAMIDNHIYFGNELGFEKVVWKRCLDLNDRQLRKVETGLSGESKIVPRIDNFDITVASEIMAVLCLAENLKDLKQKLGNIIIGYNKKEEPIYVKQLKAEGAMTVLLKDAIKPNLVQTLEHTPALVHGGPFANIAHGCNSVIATKTALKLADYTITEAGFGADLGAEKFLDIKCRKTGLKPDAVVIVATIKAIKYHGGVEKEKIQEENIEGIEKGIDNLYKHIDNIKNKFGLNVIVALNKYASDTEKEIEYIKEKLANKNIELSVVEGWAKGGDGAIDIANKLVKLSQQPNEFKYIYNDSDSIKEKILKIAKNIYYAKDVKYSEEAEKQIENIEKMGYGKLPICIAKTQYSFSDDPKNLECKDDYNINVRGVELKNGAGFVVVLAGKIMTMPGLPKVPAAESIDIDEDGEIVGIF
;
A
#
# COMPACT_ATOMS: atom_id res chain seq x y z
N MET A 1 7.37 -28.26 -4.86
CA MET A 1 7.65 -27.55 -3.59
C MET A 1 6.70 -26.38 -3.48
N THR A 2 6.06 -26.24 -2.35
CA THR A 2 5.24 -25.08 -1.99
C THR A 2 6.15 -23.87 -1.68
N ASP A 3 5.58 -22.66 -1.61
CA ASP A 3 6.33 -21.44 -1.32
C ASP A 3 7.01 -21.52 0.06
N ILE A 4 6.34 -22.10 1.07
CA ILE A 4 6.92 -22.31 2.40
C ILE A 4 8.06 -23.34 2.39
N GLU A 5 7.94 -24.43 1.62
CA GLU A 5 9.03 -25.43 1.48
C GLU A 5 10.27 -24.81 0.82
N ILE A 6 10.09 -23.96 -0.19
CA ILE A 6 11.19 -23.23 -0.83
C ILE A 6 11.87 -22.30 0.18
N ALA A 7 11.10 -21.56 0.97
CA ALA A 7 11.63 -20.66 1.98
C ALA A 7 12.40 -21.41 3.08
N LYS A 8 11.84 -22.50 3.62
CA LYS A 8 12.47 -23.32 4.67
C LYS A 8 13.75 -24.01 4.19
N ASN A 9 13.81 -24.44 2.93
CA ASN A 9 14.99 -25.09 2.35
C ASN A 9 16.10 -24.10 1.95
N THR A 10 15.84 -22.80 2.01
CA THR A 10 16.85 -21.79 1.66
C THR A 10 17.64 -21.36 2.89
N LYS A 11 18.97 -21.48 2.83
CA LYS A 11 19.85 -21.01 3.89
C LYS A 11 19.93 -19.49 3.87
N LEU A 12 19.42 -18.84 4.90
CA LEU A 12 19.47 -17.38 5.06
C LEU A 12 20.82 -16.92 5.61
N ASP A 13 21.24 -15.72 5.21
CA ASP A 13 22.33 -14.99 5.86
C ASP A 13 21.85 -14.40 7.20
N GLU A 14 22.74 -14.32 8.19
CA GLU A 14 22.44 -13.56 9.40
C GLU A 14 22.24 -12.09 9.08
N ILE A 15 21.33 -11.42 9.80
CA ILE A 15 20.89 -10.07 9.47
C ILE A 15 22.02 -9.03 9.50
N ASN A 16 23.07 -9.26 10.32
CA ASN A 16 24.26 -8.40 10.34
C ASN A 16 24.97 -8.40 8.98
N LYS A 17 25.09 -9.55 8.31
CA LYS A 17 25.68 -9.65 6.97
C LYS A 17 24.85 -8.92 5.91
N ILE A 18 23.52 -8.90 6.09
CA ILE A 18 22.63 -8.14 5.21
C ILE A 18 22.81 -6.63 5.44
N ALA A 19 22.94 -6.20 6.71
CA ALA A 19 23.22 -4.82 7.06
C ALA A 19 24.58 -4.34 6.50
N GLU A 20 25.62 -5.18 6.57
CA GLU A 20 26.95 -4.90 5.98
C GLU A 20 26.89 -4.64 4.47
N LYS A 21 26.02 -5.35 3.72
CA LYS A 21 25.79 -5.10 2.27
C LYS A 21 25.29 -3.68 1.98
N LEU A 22 24.69 -3.03 2.98
CA LEU A 22 24.21 -1.66 2.94
C LEU A 22 25.14 -0.65 3.63
N GLU A 23 26.31 -1.10 4.08
CA GLU A 23 27.29 -0.29 4.86
C GLU A 23 26.67 0.21 6.19
N ILE A 24 25.70 -0.51 6.75
CA ILE A 24 25.09 -0.23 8.04
C ILE A 24 25.90 -0.96 9.11
N LYS A 25 26.32 -0.23 10.16
CA LYS A 25 27.07 -0.79 11.27
C LYS A 25 26.16 -1.54 12.24
N GLU A 26 26.74 -2.48 13.00
CA GLU A 26 26.02 -3.25 14.01
C GLU A 26 25.37 -2.35 15.10
N GLU A 27 26.00 -1.26 15.48
CA GLU A 27 25.49 -0.27 16.44
C GLU A 27 24.23 0.46 15.95
N ASP A 28 23.95 0.46 14.64
CA ASP A 28 22.81 1.12 14.00
C ASP A 28 21.63 0.19 13.76
N ILE A 29 21.73 -1.07 14.18
CA ILE A 29 20.66 -2.06 14.07
C ILE A 29 20.28 -2.62 15.45
N GLU A 30 19.00 -2.96 15.59
CA GLU A 30 18.44 -3.66 16.74
C GLU A 30 17.91 -5.01 16.27
N GLN A 31 18.59 -6.10 16.63
CA GLN A 31 18.25 -7.43 16.16
C GLN A 31 16.98 -7.96 16.82
N TYR A 32 16.10 -8.52 16.01
CA TYR A 32 14.91 -9.26 16.39
C TYR A 32 15.08 -10.73 15.98
N GLY A 33 16.04 -11.43 16.61
CA GLY A 33 16.49 -12.77 16.21
C GLY A 33 17.58 -12.71 15.13
N LYS A 34 17.83 -13.85 14.46
CA LYS A 34 18.98 -13.99 13.53
C LYS A 34 18.78 -13.30 12.18
N TYR A 35 17.53 -13.18 11.72
CA TYR A 35 17.23 -12.91 10.31
C TYR A 35 16.43 -11.62 10.07
N LYS A 36 16.14 -10.87 11.12
CA LYS A 36 15.44 -9.59 11.06
C LYS A 36 16.00 -8.60 12.07
N ALA A 37 15.94 -7.32 11.73
CA ALA A 37 16.37 -6.25 12.63
C ALA A 37 15.57 -4.97 12.33
N LYS A 38 15.48 -4.09 13.31
CA LYS A 38 15.12 -2.69 13.07
C LYS A 38 16.38 -1.89 12.78
N ILE A 39 16.25 -0.92 11.86
CA ILE A 39 17.35 0.01 11.58
C ILE A 39 17.08 1.36 12.25
N SER A 40 18.15 1.98 12.76
CA SER A 40 18.07 3.30 13.38
C SER A 40 17.57 4.36 12.39
N ASN A 41 16.69 5.24 12.85
CA ASN A 41 16.27 6.40 12.07
C ASN A 41 17.41 7.40 11.80
N GLU A 42 18.53 7.32 12.56
CA GLU A 42 19.72 8.13 12.34
C GLU A 42 20.47 7.76 11.06
N ILE A 43 20.26 6.55 10.50
CA ILE A 43 20.91 6.11 9.26
C ILE A 43 20.64 7.09 8.12
N TYR A 44 19.40 7.58 8.00
CA TYR A 44 19.08 8.59 7.01
C TYR A 44 19.89 9.88 7.20
N GLU A 45 19.95 10.40 8.43
CA GLU A 45 20.70 11.63 8.73
C GLU A 45 22.21 11.45 8.51
N LYS A 46 22.80 10.31 8.93
CA LYS A 46 24.19 9.95 8.69
C LYS A 46 24.56 9.90 7.20
N ASN A 47 23.61 9.54 6.34
CA ASN A 47 23.79 9.40 4.89
C ASN A 47 23.17 10.54 4.07
N LYS A 48 22.63 11.58 4.68
CA LYS A 48 21.85 12.64 4.02
C LYS A 48 22.60 13.36 2.91
N SER A 49 23.93 13.51 3.05
CA SER A 49 24.81 14.15 2.06
C SER A 49 25.07 13.27 0.83
N LYS A 50 24.84 11.95 0.89
CA LYS A 50 24.99 11.08 -0.27
C LYS A 50 23.92 11.40 -1.33
N ASN A 51 24.26 11.23 -2.60
CA ASN A 51 23.28 11.31 -3.67
C ASN A 51 22.23 10.19 -3.51
N ASN A 52 21.01 10.46 -3.96
CA ASN A 52 19.99 9.41 -4.01
C ASN A 52 20.31 8.42 -5.13
N GLY A 53 20.07 7.15 -4.86
CA GLY A 53 19.94 6.13 -5.91
C GLY A 53 18.67 6.34 -6.73
N LYS A 54 18.47 5.49 -7.73
CA LYS A 54 17.32 5.50 -8.63
C LYS A 54 16.09 4.91 -7.94
N LEU A 55 14.96 5.61 -8.01
CA LEU A 55 13.68 5.16 -7.49
C LEU A 55 12.87 4.48 -8.59
N ILE A 56 12.64 3.18 -8.44
CA ILE A 56 11.80 2.38 -9.35
C ILE A 56 10.48 2.06 -8.63
N LEU A 57 9.39 2.58 -9.17
CA LEU A 57 8.04 2.28 -8.68
C LEU A 57 7.46 1.08 -9.42
N VAL A 58 7.05 0.06 -8.67
CA VAL A 58 6.34 -1.11 -9.21
C VAL A 58 4.86 -0.99 -8.89
N THR A 59 4.05 -1.02 -9.93
CA THR A 59 2.58 -1.03 -9.87
C THR A 59 2.05 -2.12 -10.79
N ALA A 60 0.74 -2.18 -11.04
CA ALA A 60 0.15 -3.19 -11.90
C ALA A 60 -1.04 -2.64 -12.71
N ILE A 61 -1.55 -3.46 -13.62
CA ILE A 61 -2.89 -3.30 -14.18
C ILE A 61 -3.96 -3.47 -13.10
N SER A 62 -5.23 -3.23 -13.42
CA SER A 62 -6.33 -3.50 -12.50
C SER A 62 -6.24 -4.93 -11.96
N PRO A 63 -6.26 -5.15 -10.64
CA PRO A 63 -6.11 -6.48 -10.07
C PRO A 63 -7.30 -7.38 -10.37
N THR A 64 -7.05 -8.68 -10.34
CA THR A 64 -8.06 -9.72 -10.49
C THR A 64 -8.08 -10.61 -9.24
N PRO A 65 -9.10 -11.43 -9.06
CA PRO A 65 -9.11 -12.41 -7.97
C PRO A 65 -7.97 -13.45 -8.04
N LEU A 66 -7.24 -13.50 -9.16
CA LEU A 66 -6.13 -14.45 -9.40
C LEU A 66 -4.77 -13.90 -8.89
N GLY A 67 -4.68 -12.59 -8.67
CA GLY A 67 -3.45 -11.90 -8.31
C GLY A 67 -2.49 -11.71 -9.51
N GLU A 68 -1.74 -10.62 -9.52
CA GLU A 68 -0.83 -10.25 -10.62
C GLU A 68 0.64 -10.51 -10.29
N GLY A 69 0.95 -10.87 -9.04
CA GLY A 69 2.32 -11.16 -8.60
C GLY A 69 3.23 -9.93 -8.54
N LYS A 70 2.69 -8.78 -8.15
CA LYS A 70 3.45 -7.53 -8.04
C LYS A 70 4.68 -7.66 -7.16
N THR A 71 4.52 -8.18 -5.94
CA THR A 71 5.63 -8.39 -4.99
C THR A 71 6.64 -9.40 -5.53
N THR A 72 6.18 -10.48 -6.17
CA THR A 72 7.03 -11.45 -6.85
C THR A 72 7.92 -10.78 -7.91
N VAL A 73 7.35 -9.91 -8.74
CA VAL A 73 8.10 -9.16 -9.77
C VAL A 73 9.03 -8.12 -9.13
N SER A 74 8.61 -7.42 -8.07
CA SER A 74 9.47 -6.46 -7.36
C SER A 74 10.72 -7.11 -6.80
N ILE A 75 10.56 -8.27 -6.16
CA ILE A 75 11.68 -9.05 -5.61
C ILE A 75 12.57 -9.56 -6.74
N ALA A 76 11.98 -10.13 -7.81
CA ALA A 76 12.74 -10.58 -8.99
C ALA A 76 13.59 -9.47 -9.59
N ILE A 77 13.04 -8.26 -9.73
CA ILE A 77 13.78 -7.09 -10.24
C ILE A 77 14.95 -6.73 -9.32
N ALA A 78 14.73 -6.71 -8.01
CA ALA A 78 15.79 -6.38 -7.05
C ALA A 78 16.93 -7.41 -7.08
N ASP A 79 16.58 -8.70 -7.10
CA ASP A 79 17.56 -9.79 -7.23
C ASP A 79 18.26 -9.75 -8.61
N GLY A 80 17.50 -9.52 -9.70
CA GLY A 80 18.05 -9.37 -11.04
C GLY A 80 19.03 -8.20 -11.18
N LEU A 81 18.77 -7.06 -10.54
CA LEU A 81 19.71 -5.94 -10.49
C LEU A 81 21.02 -6.32 -9.79
N ARG A 82 20.96 -7.11 -8.71
CA ARG A 82 22.18 -7.61 -8.04
C ARG A 82 22.94 -8.60 -8.93
N LYS A 83 22.25 -9.46 -9.68
CA LYS A 83 22.88 -10.39 -10.64
C LYS A 83 23.70 -9.63 -11.70
N ILE A 84 23.30 -8.44 -12.09
CA ILE A 84 24.05 -7.59 -13.02
C ILE A 84 25.00 -6.58 -12.34
N GLY A 85 25.32 -6.81 -11.05
CA GLY A 85 26.32 -6.05 -10.29
C GLY A 85 25.84 -4.67 -9.77
N LYS A 86 24.53 -4.42 -9.67
CA LYS A 86 23.98 -3.18 -9.10
C LYS A 86 23.64 -3.38 -7.62
N LYS A 87 23.90 -2.36 -6.79
CA LYS A 87 23.41 -2.33 -5.40
C LYS A 87 21.90 -2.00 -5.44
N SER A 88 21.05 -2.95 -5.10
CA SER A 88 19.60 -2.79 -5.02
C SER A 88 19.09 -3.05 -3.62
N ILE A 89 17.97 -2.40 -3.28
CA ILE A 89 17.22 -2.58 -2.05
C ILE A 89 15.73 -2.52 -2.34
N LEU A 90 14.96 -3.34 -1.64
CA LEU A 90 13.49 -3.31 -1.68
C LEU A 90 12.93 -2.43 -0.57
N THR A 91 11.80 -1.77 -0.83
CA THR A 91 10.98 -1.16 0.23
C THR A 91 9.54 -1.61 0.05
N LEU A 92 9.04 -2.40 1.00
CA LEU A 92 7.77 -3.10 0.92
C LEU A 92 6.86 -2.73 2.09
N ARG A 93 5.57 -3.06 1.95
CA ARG A 93 4.60 -2.94 3.04
C ARG A 93 4.64 -4.18 3.93
N GLU A 94 4.40 -3.97 5.22
CA GLU A 94 4.14 -5.03 6.18
C GLU A 94 2.73 -5.60 5.96
N PRO A 95 2.55 -6.93 5.91
CA PRO A 95 1.24 -7.54 5.78
C PRO A 95 0.41 -7.43 7.06
N SER A 96 -0.91 -7.31 6.91
CA SER A 96 -1.90 -7.34 7.98
C SER A 96 -2.42 -8.75 8.20
N LEU A 97 -2.71 -9.11 9.45
CA LEU A 97 -3.24 -10.43 9.81
C LEU A 97 -4.61 -10.71 9.17
N GLY A 98 -5.43 -9.69 8.97
CA GLY A 98 -6.75 -9.86 8.35
C GLY A 98 -6.70 -10.53 6.98
N PRO A 99 -5.93 -10.03 6.01
CA PRO A 99 -5.70 -10.73 4.73
C PRO A 99 -5.04 -12.10 4.87
N VAL A 100 -4.04 -12.24 5.75
CA VAL A 100 -3.31 -13.50 5.97
C VAL A 100 -4.24 -14.63 6.39
N PHE A 101 -5.10 -14.39 7.37
CA PHE A 101 -6.08 -15.36 7.86
C PHE A 101 -7.41 -15.34 7.07
N GLY A 102 -7.58 -14.38 6.14
CA GLY A 102 -8.79 -14.18 5.35
C GLY A 102 -8.78 -14.89 4.00
N ILE A 103 -8.41 -14.16 2.97
CA ILE A 103 -8.61 -14.61 1.57
C ILE A 103 -7.33 -15.19 0.98
N LYS A 104 -6.15 -14.69 1.40
CA LYS A 104 -4.92 -14.95 0.67
C LYS A 104 -3.70 -14.64 1.51
N GLY A 105 -2.66 -15.36 1.17
CA GLY A 105 -1.32 -15.15 1.58
C GLY A 105 -0.79 -13.74 1.67
N GLY A 106 0.23 -13.59 2.49
CA GLY A 106 0.86 -12.34 2.78
C GLY A 106 1.62 -11.73 1.59
N ALA A 107 2.20 -10.58 1.82
CA ALA A 107 2.93 -9.81 0.83
C ALA A 107 4.42 -10.17 0.80
N THR A 108 4.78 -11.46 0.86
CA THR A 108 6.19 -11.93 0.91
C THR A 108 6.75 -12.43 -0.42
N GLY A 109 5.97 -12.38 -1.49
CA GLY A 109 6.34 -12.94 -2.80
C GLY A 109 5.96 -14.42 -2.92
N GLY A 110 6.59 -15.17 -3.84
CA GLY A 110 6.32 -16.59 -4.04
C GLY A 110 7.39 -17.26 -4.92
N GLY A 111 7.42 -18.59 -4.91
CA GLY A 111 8.45 -19.36 -5.59
C GLY A 111 9.85 -19.05 -5.07
N LYS A 112 10.78 -18.83 -5.98
CA LYS A 112 12.17 -18.47 -5.64
C LYS A 112 12.35 -17.00 -5.27
N VAL A 113 11.33 -16.16 -5.47
CA VAL A 113 11.37 -14.72 -5.19
C VAL A 113 10.48 -14.37 -4.01
N GLN A 114 11.02 -14.54 -2.81
CA GLN A 114 10.37 -14.25 -1.54
C GLN A 114 11.29 -13.41 -0.66
N ILE A 115 10.70 -12.61 0.24
CA ILE A 115 11.39 -12.03 1.39
C ILE A 115 11.27 -12.98 2.58
N ALA A 116 12.35 -13.07 3.37
CA ALA A 116 12.45 -13.99 4.50
C ALA A 116 12.97 -13.29 5.77
N PRO A 117 12.55 -13.75 6.96
CA PRO A 117 11.76 -14.97 7.23
C PRO A 117 10.26 -14.76 6.95
N MET A 118 9.69 -15.60 6.09
CA MET A 118 8.33 -15.42 5.56
C MET A 118 7.25 -15.54 6.63
N GLU A 119 7.37 -16.53 7.52
CA GLU A 119 6.39 -16.78 8.59
C GLU A 119 6.33 -15.57 9.56
N ASP A 120 7.49 -15.11 10.04
CA ASP A 120 7.56 -13.96 10.94
C ASP A 120 6.95 -12.71 10.32
N ILE A 121 7.27 -12.43 9.05
CA ILE A 121 6.78 -11.25 8.34
C ILE A 121 5.26 -11.26 8.22
N ASN A 122 4.65 -12.43 7.97
CA ASN A 122 3.20 -12.57 7.79
C ASN A 122 2.41 -12.64 9.11
N LEU A 123 3.06 -12.84 10.25
CA LEU A 123 2.41 -12.95 11.56
C LEU A 123 2.68 -11.69 12.41
N HIS A 124 3.41 -11.82 13.49
CA HIS A 124 3.64 -10.70 14.40
C HIS A 124 4.89 -9.88 14.10
N PHE A 125 5.69 -10.28 13.16
CA PHE A 125 6.91 -9.69 12.65
C PHE A 125 7.82 -9.06 13.75
N THR A 126 7.70 -7.75 13.99
CA THR A 126 8.39 -7.00 15.06
C THR A 126 7.43 -6.23 15.96
N GLY A 127 6.12 -6.41 15.78
CA GLY A 127 5.08 -5.83 16.62
C GLY A 127 4.58 -4.45 16.18
N ASP A 128 4.93 -3.96 14.99
CA ASP A 128 4.56 -2.62 14.54
C ASP A 128 3.04 -2.43 14.42
N ILE A 129 2.34 -3.41 13.84
CA ILE A 129 0.88 -3.35 13.69
C ILE A 129 0.19 -3.41 15.06
N HIS A 130 0.70 -4.22 16.00
CA HIS A 130 0.20 -4.24 17.37
C HIS A 130 0.40 -2.90 18.08
N ALA A 131 1.56 -2.25 17.90
CA ALA A 131 1.83 -0.92 18.46
C ALA A 131 0.85 0.14 17.92
N ILE A 132 0.53 0.08 16.61
CA ILE A 132 -0.47 0.96 15.98
C ILE A 132 -1.86 0.71 16.56
N THR A 133 -2.27 -0.55 16.70
CA THR A 133 -3.54 -0.94 17.32
C THR A 133 -3.63 -0.42 18.75
N SER A 134 -2.56 -0.58 19.53
CA SER A 134 -2.49 -0.14 20.92
C SER A 134 -2.58 1.39 21.04
N ALA A 135 -1.86 2.15 20.21
CA ALA A 135 -1.91 3.60 20.18
C ALA A 135 -3.31 4.12 19.79
N ASN A 136 -3.94 3.46 18.81
CA ASN A 136 -5.30 3.79 18.37
C ASN A 136 -6.33 3.58 19.48
N ASN A 137 -6.27 2.44 20.15
CA ASN A 137 -7.25 2.08 21.17
C ASN A 137 -7.01 2.78 22.51
N LEU A 138 -5.74 3.14 22.83
CA LEU A 138 -5.44 4.06 23.93
C LEU A 138 -6.15 5.41 23.73
N LEU A 139 -6.06 5.98 22.52
CA LEU A 139 -6.76 7.23 22.21
C LEU A 139 -8.27 7.10 22.38
N SER A 140 -8.88 5.99 21.95
CA SER A 140 -10.31 5.72 22.16
C SER A 140 -10.66 5.69 23.66
N ALA A 141 -9.85 5.02 24.47
CA ALA A 141 -10.05 4.96 25.91
C ALA A 141 -9.90 6.34 26.56
N MET A 142 -8.95 7.16 26.12
CA MET A 142 -8.76 8.52 26.63
C MET A 142 -9.92 9.46 26.26
N ILE A 143 -10.51 9.31 25.08
CA ILE A 143 -11.73 10.06 24.69
C ILE A 143 -12.87 9.70 25.64
N ASP A 144 -13.14 8.41 25.84
CA ASP A 144 -14.22 7.95 26.71
C ASP A 144 -14.00 8.35 28.17
N ASN A 145 -12.76 8.27 28.64
CA ASN A 145 -12.39 8.72 29.96
C ASN A 145 -12.62 10.23 30.15
N HIS A 146 -12.27 11.05 29.16
CA HIS A 146 -12.52 12.50 29.19
C HIS A 146 -14.02 12.81 29.29
N ILE A 147 -14.83 12.11 28.50
CA ILE A 147 -16.31 12.26 28.54
C ILE A 147 -16.86 11.83 29.93
N TYR A 148 -16.37 10.71 30.45
CA TYR A 148 -16.79 10.18 31.78
C TYR A 148 -16.51 11.15 32.91
N PHE A 149 -15.40 11.89 32.89
CA PHE A 149 -14.98 12.81 33.93
C PHE A 149 -15.38 14.27 33.69
N GLY A 150 -16.37 14.54 32.87
CA GLY A 150 -17.01 15.85 32.78
C GLY A 150 -16.98 16.52 31.41
N ASN A 151 -16.36 15.93 30.40
CA ASN A 151 -16.39 16.38 29.01
C ASN A 151 -16.05 17.88 28.82
N GLU A 152 -14.98 18.35 29.46
CA GLU A 152 -14.59 19.78 29.43
C GLU A 152 -14.35 20.30 27.99
N LEU A 153 -13.88 19.44 27.05
CA LEU A 153 -13.72 19.79 25.63
C LEU A 153 -15.06 19.85 24.88
N GLY A 154 -16.15 19.40 25.51
CA GLY A 154 -17.50 19.51 24.96
C GLY A 154 -17.76 18.60 23.77
N PHE A 155 -17.28 17.35 23.78
CA PHE A 155 -17.63 16.39 22.73
C PHE A 155 -19.13 16.25 22.59
N GLU A 156 -19.64 16.60 21.41
CA GLU A 156 -21.01 16.31 20.97
C GLU A 156 -21.01 15.10 20.04
N LYS A 157 -19.96 15.00 19.19
CA LYS A 157 -19.78 13.90 18.25
C LYS A 157 -18.35 13.36 18.34
N VAL A 158 -18.20 12.07 18.66
CA VAL A 158 -16.95 11.35 18.54
C VAL A 158 -16.86 10.76 17.13
N VAL A 159 -15.76 11.00 16.42
CA VAL A 159 -15.52 10.46 15.06
C VAL A 159 -14.38 9.44 15.03
N TRP A 160 -13.65 9.31 16.13
CA TRP A 160 -12.56 8.35 16.28
C TRP A 160 -13.10 6.93 16.45
N LYS A 161 -12.54 6.00 15.69
CA LYS A 161 -12.91 4.59 15.70
C LYS A 161 -11.85 3.76 16.42
N ARG A 162 -12.27 2.65 17.01
CA ARG A 162 -11.35 1.60 17.46
C ARG A 162 -10.78 0.85 16.28
N CYS A 163 -9.73 0.05 16.49
CA CYS A 163 -9.22 -0.82 15.44
C CYS A 163 -8.83 -2.21 15.96
N LEU A 164 -8.83 -3.17 15.02
CA LEU A 164 -8.41 -4.54 15.23
C LEU A 164 -7.76 -5.03 13.92
N ASP A 165 -6.61 -5.72 14.00
CA ASP A 165 -5.93 -6.20 12.80
C ASP A 165 -6.43 -7.59 12.34
N LEU A 166 -7.72 -7.77 12.28
CA LEU A 166 -8.40 -8.96 11.76
C LEU A 166 -9.62 -8.55 10.92
N ASN A 167 -10.07 -9.46 10.07
CA ASN A 167 -11.30 -9.30 9.30
C ASN A 167 -12.50 -9.74 10.16
N ASP A 168 -13.27 -8.76 10.67
CA ASP A 168 -14.44 -9.04 11.50
C ASP A 168 -15.64 -8.14 11.12
N ARG A 169 -16.59 -8.70 10.36
CA ARG A 169 -17.75 -7.94 9.90
C ARG A 169 -18.74 -7.55 11.02
N GLN A 170 -18.69 -8.20 12.18
CA GLN A 170 -19.54 -7.86 13.31
C GLN A 170 -19.16 -6.49 13.92
N LEU A 171 -17.88 -6.12 13.77
CA LEU A 171 -17.36 -4.86 14.30
C LEU A 171 -17.67 -3.63 13.42
N ARG A 172 -18.35 -3.79 12.31
CA ARG A 172 -18.74 -2.68 11.42
C ARG A 172 -19.72 -1.70 12.07
N LYS A 173 -20.52 -2.18 13.04
CA LYS A 173 -21.44 -1.38 13.81
C LYS A 173 -21.68 -2.09 15.15
N VAL A 174 -21.30 -1.44 16.25
CA VAL A 174 -21.42 -1.99 17.60
C VAL A 174 -22.03 -0.95 18.53
N GLU A 175 -22.77 -1.39 19.54
CA GLU A 175 -23.17 -0.54 20.64
C GLU A 175 -22.14 -0.67 21.76
N THR A 176 -21.62 0.46 22.24
CA THR A 176 -20.64 0.52 23.33
C THR A 176 -21.19 1.28 24.52
N GLY A 177 -20.62 1.06 25.72
CA GLY A 177 -21.00 1.79 26.93
C GLY A 177 -22.26 1.25 27.61
N LEU A 178 -22.59 -0.04 27.47
CA LEU A 178 -23.81 -0.67 28.01
C LEU A 178 -23.64 -1.27 29.41
N SER A 179 -22.58 -0.92 30.17
CA SER A 179 -22.35 -1.45 31.54
C SER A 179 -23.36 -1.00 32.57
N GLY A 180 -24.16 0.04 32.29
CA GLY A 180 -25.14 0.61 33.22
C GLY A 180 -24.59 1.64 34.18
N GLU A 181 -23.31 1.98 34.14
CA GLU A 181 -22.74 3.05 34.92
C GLU A 181 -23.27 4.41 34.48
N SER A 182 -23.72 5.25 35.42
CA SER A 182 -24.46 6.51 35.15
C SER A 182 -23.66 7.57 34.36
N LYS A 183 -22.33 7.50 34.38
CA LYS A 183 -21.44 8.45 33.70
C LYS A 183 -20.97 7.96 32.33
N ILE A 184 -21.19 6.69 32.01
CA ILE A 184 -20.87 6.14 30.69
C ILE A 184 -21.97 6.58 29.71
N VAL A 185 -21.56 7.12 28.57
CA VAL A 185 -22.47 7.55 27.52
C VAL A 185 -22.50 6.46 26.44
N PRO A 186 -23.58 5.69 26.35
CA PRO A 186 -23.76 4.70 25.28
C PRO A 186 -23.76 5.37 23.91
N ARG A 187 -23.09 4.76 22.95
CA ARG A 187 -23.10 5.21 21.56
C ARG A 187 -22.94 4.07 20.58
N ILE A 188 -23.37 4.34 19.34
CA ILE A 188 -23.01 3.50 18.20
C ILE A 188 -21.56 3.83 17.82
N ASP A 189 -20.74 2.79 17.79
CA ASP A 189 -19.33 2.84 17.42
C ASP A 189 -19.07 1.87 16.24
N ASN A 190 -17.86 1.89 15.68
CA ASN A 190 -17.40 0.95 14.70
C ASN A 190 -15.88 0.79 14.78
N PHE A 191 -15.37 -0.30 14.19
CA PHE A 191 -13.95 -0.58 14.13
C PHE A 191 -13.45 -0.47 12.69
N ASP A 192 -12.23 0.03 12.54
CA ASP A 192 -11.46 -0.12 11.32
C ASP A 192 -10.45 -1.29 11.48
N ILE A 193 -10.09 -1.96 10.39
CA ILE A 193 -8.91 -2.80 10.43
C ILE A 193 -7.68 -1.90 10.65
N THR A 194 -6.71 -2.35 11.45
CA THR A 194 -5.58 -1.49 11.88
C THR A 194 -4.87 -0.81 10.71
N VAL A 195 -4.70 -1.49 9.59
CA VAL A 195 -4.06 -0.95 8.38
C VAL A 195 -4.90 0.08 7.62
N ALA A 196 -6.17 0.27 8.00
CA ALA A 196 -7.04 1.35 7.52
C ALA A 196 -7.08 2.55 8.48
N SER A 197 -6.50 2.44 9.68
CA SER A 197 -6.50 3.51 10.68
C SER A 197 -5.70 4.73 10.21
N GLU A 198 -6.07 5.91 10.70
CA GLU A 198 -5.31 7.12 10.42
C GLU A 198 -3.91 7.07 11.02
N ILE A 199 -3.70 6.35 12.14
CA ILE A 199 -2.36 6.19 12.75
C ILE A 199 -1.41 5.44 11.82
N MET A 200 -1.88 4.39 11.12
CA MET A 200 -1.08 3.71 10.10
C MET A 200 -0.65 4.69 8.99
N ALA A 201 -1.55 5.52 8.50
CA ALA A 201 -1.23 6.53 7.49
C ALA A 201 -0.25 7.59 8.01
N VAL A 202 -0.45 8.05 9.24
CA VAL A 202 0.44 9.01 9.93
C VAL A 202 1.85 8.44 10.07
N LEU A 203 1.99 7.20 10.56
CA LEU A 203 3.29 6.54 10.69
C LEU A 203 4.01 6.42 9.36
N CYS A 204 3.29 6.03 8.30
CA CYS A 204 3.87 5.88 6.96
C CYS A 204 4.26 7.21 6.29
N LEU A 205 3.63 8.32 6.66
CA LEU A 205 3.92 9.65 6.12
C LEU A 205 4.79 10.51 7.04
N ALA A 206 5.15 10.01 8.23
CA ALA A 206 6.09 10.67 9.12
C ALA A 206 7.53 10.59 8.60
N GLU A 207 8.30 11.64 8.82
CA GLU A 207 9.72 11.71 8.44
C GLU A 207 10.67 11.39 9.60
N ASN A 208 10.20 11.56 10.84
CA ASN A 208 10.94 11.26 12.08
C ASN A 208 9.97 11.24 13.27
N LEU A 209 10.50 10.92 14.47
CA LEU A 209 9.70 10.80 15.68
C LEU A 209 9.03 12.12 16.12
N LYS A 210 9.69 13.27 15.88
CA LYS A 210 9.13 14.59 16.19
C LYS A 210 7.95 14.91 15.27
N ASP A 211 8.09 14.65 13.98
CA ASP A 211 7.05 14.83 12.99
C ASP A 211 5.87 13.87 13.25
N LEU A 212 6.16 12.60 13.62
CA LEU A 212 5.14 11.63 14.04
C LEU A 212 4.29 12.21 15.18
N LYS A 213 4.92 12.69 16.27
CA LYS A 213 4.22 13.29 17.42
C LYS A 213 3.35 14.47 17.01
N GLN A 214 3.86 15.35 16.17
CA GLN A 214 3.11 16.51 15.68
C GLN A 214 1.89 16.11 14.86
N LYS A 215 2.05 15.14 13.94
CA LYS A 215 0.96 14.61 13.12
C LYS A 215 -0.11 13.93 13.97
N LEU A 216 0.28 13.10 14.94
CA LEU A 216 -0.64 12.49 15.90
C LEU A 216 -1.45 13.53 16.65
N GLY A 217 -0.81 14.60 17.13
CA GLY A 217 -1.48 15.71 17.83
C GLY A 217 -2.51 16.45 16.98
N ASN A 218 -2.37 16.43 15.65
CA ASN A 218 -3.27 17.10 14.71
C ASN A 218 -4.45 16.22 14.23
N ILE A 219 -4.54 14.97 14.65
CA ILE A 219 -5.68 14.10 14.34
C ILE A 219 -6.95 14.72 14.94
N ILE A 220 -8.04 14.75 14.16
CA ILE A 220 -9.38 15.15 14.62
C ILE A 220 -10.08 13.93 15.20
N ILE A 221 -10.58 14.05 16.43
CA ILE A 221 -11.18 12.95 17.18
C ILE A 221 -12.67 13.15 17.44
N GLY A 222 -13.18 14.35 17.26
CA GLY A 222 -14.59 14.70 17.46
C GLY A 222 -14.87 16.14 17.15
N TYR A 223 -16.11 16.52 17.42
CA TYR A 223 -16.60 17.89 17.24
C TYR A 223 -17.42 18.29 18.48
N ASN A 224 -17.35 19.57 18.84
CA ASN A 224 -18.18 20.16 19.90
C ASN A 224 -19.56 20.60 19.36
N LYS A 225 -20.41 21.15 20.24
CA LYS A 225 -21.76 21.66 19.87
C LYS A 225 -21.76 22.76 18.81
N LYS A 226 -20.64 23.45 18.61
CA LYS A 226 -20.48 24.48 17.58
C LYS A 226 -19.89 23.92 16.27
N GLU A 227 -19.80 22.59 16.16
CA GLU A 227 -19.14 21.90 15.05
C GLU A 227 -17.65 22.24 14.87
N GLU A 228 -16.99 22.74 15.94
CA GLU A 228 -15.56 22.98 15.96
C GLU A 228 -14.81 21.67 16.20
N PRO A 229 -13.71 21.39 15.48
CA PRO A 229 -12.98 20.14 15.62
C PRO A 229 -12.20 20.06 16.94
N ILE A 230 -12.21 18.87 17.55
CA ILE A 230 -11.43 18.53 18.72
C ILE A 230 -10.25 17.67 18.27
N TYR A 231 -9.04 18.05 18.67
CA TYR A 231 -7.79 17.41 18.26
C TYR A 231 -7.19 16.57 19.40
N VAL A 232 -6.39 15.57 19.03
CA VAL A 232 -5.64 14.71 19.97
C VAL A 232 -4.80 15.53 20.96
N LYS A 233 -4.13 16.59 20.50
CA LYS A 233 -3.31 17.48 21.34
C LYS A 233 -4.09 18.15 22.47
N GLN A 234 -5.41 18.34 22.33
CA GLN A 234 -6.24 18.90 23.40
C GLN A 234 -6.48 17.89 24.54
N LEU A 235 -6.47 16.57 24.22
CA LEU A 235 -6.44 15.49 25.21
C LEU A 235 -5.04 15.20 25.74
N LYS A 236 -3.99 15.80 25.17
CA LYS A 236 -2.57 15.55 25.50
C LYS A 236 -2.18 14.06 25.33
N ALA A 237 -2.81 13.37 24.36
CA ALA A 237 -2.60 11.95 24.12
C ALA A 237 -1.42 11.65 23.18
N GLU A 238 -0.99 12.61 22.36
CA GLU A 238 0.05 12.43 21.33
C GLU A 238 1.39 11.95 21.91
N GLY A 239 1.70 12.33 23.15
CA GLY A 239 2.91 11.88 23.83
C GLY A 239 2.92 10.38 24.11
N ALA A 240 1.86 9.87 24.74
CA ALA A 240 1.70 8.45 25.06
C ALA A 240 1.58 7.59 23.79
N MET A 241 0.85 8.07 22.80
CA MET A 241 0.77 7.41 21.47
C MET A 241 2.15 7.31 20.81
N THR A 242 2.96 8.37 20.86
CA THR A 242 4.33 8.38 20.31
C THR A 242 5.23 7.39 21.05
N VAL A 243 5.09 7.25 22.36
CA VAL A 243 5.84 6.25 23.16
C VAL A 243 5.53 4.84 22.69
N LEU A 244 4.25 4.50 22.47
CA LEU A 244 3.85 3.20 21.93
C LEU A 244 4.42 2.94 20.52
N LEU A 245 4.58 3.99 19.71
CA LEU A 245 5.06 3.91 18.33
C LEU A 245 6.57 4.11 18.19
N LYS A 246 7.32 4.29 19.29
CA LYS A 246 8.75 4.62 19.28
C LYS A 246 9.59 3.63 18.48
N ASP A 247 9.31 2.35 18.61
CA ASP A 247 10.04 1.31 17.88
C ASP A 247 9.39 0.98 16.54
N ALA A 248 8.06 1.11 16.43
CA ALA A 248 7.33 0.91 15.20
C ALA A 248 7.69 1.90 14.08
N ILE A 249 8.24 3.08 14.40
CA ILE A 249 8.70 4.06 13.39
C ILE A 249 10.02 3.69 12.73
N LYS A 250 10.76 2.72 13.28
CA LYS A 250 12.02 2.23 12.71
C LYS A 250 11.72 1.18 11.62
N PRO A 251 12.26 1.31 10.40
CA PRO A 251 12.07 0.29 9.36
C PRO A 251 12.64 -1.07 9.75
N ASN A 252 12.00 -2.13 9.30
CA ASN A 252 12.44 -3.50 9.51
C ASN A 252 13.32 -3.95 8.35
N LEU A 253 14.55 -4.37 8.65
CA LEU A 253 15.49 -4.97 7.71
C LEU A 253 15.30 -6.49 7.67
N VAL A 254 15.13 -7.00 6.46
CA VAL A 254 15.09 -8.43 6.13
C VAL A 254 15.84 -8.67 4.81
N GLN A 255 15.71 -9.85 4.23
CA GLN A 255 16.38 -10.24 2.99
C GLN A 255 15.45 -10.97 2.04
N THR A 256 15.80 -11.01 0.76
CA THR A 256 15.23 -11.98 -0.18
C THR A 256 15.89 -13.35 -0.01
N LEU A 257 15.34 -14.40 -0.62
CA LEU A 257 15.98 -15.72 -0.64
C LEU A 257 17.36 -15.69 -1.36
N GLU A 258 17.61 -14.71 -2.22
CA GLU A 258 18.92 -14.45 -2.85
C GLU A 258 19.75 -13.39 -2.09
N HIS A 259 19.38 -13.10 -0.84
CA HIS A 259 20.10 -12.22 0.08
C HIS A 259 20.16 -10.75 -0.35
N THR A 260 19.22 -10.26 -1.15
CA THR A 260 19.04 -8.83 -1.40
C THR A 260 18.39 -8.18 -0.18
N PRO A 261 18.92 -7.05 0.32
CA PRO A 261 18.32 -6.35 1.44
C PRO A 261 16.91 -5.84 1.11
N ALA A 262 16.00 -5.91 2.09
CA ALA A 262 14.66 -5.37 2.00
C ALA A 262 14.27 -4.64 3.29
N LEU A 263 13.67 -3.47 3.16
CA LEU A 263 13.04 -2.73 4.25
C LEU A 263 11.52 -2.95 4.17
N VAL A 264 10.96 -3.57 5.20
CA VAL A 264 9.50 -3.76 5.33
C VAL A 264 8.99 -2.82 6.41
N HIS A 265 8.09 -1.88 6.06
CA HIS A 265 7.68 -0.87 7.02
C HIS A 265 6.33 -0.24 6.68
N GLY A 266 5.37 -0.38 7.60
CA GLY A 266 3.99 0.08 7.47
C GLY A 266 3.21 -0.64 6.38
N GLY A 267 1.88 -0.64 6.47
CA GLY A 267 1.03 -1.43 5.59
C GLY A 267 -0.33 -0.82 5.27
N PRO A 268 -0.45 0.49 4.93
CA PRO A 268 -1.74 1.09 4.65
C PRO A 268 -2.38 0.49 3.40
N PHE A 269 -3.69 0.22 3.44
CA PHE A 269 -4.42 -0.28 2.28
C PHE A 269 -4.55 0.78 1.18
N ALA A 270 -4.37 0.38 -0.09
CA ALA A 270 -4.40 1.31 -1.21
C ALA A 270 -5.81 1.69 -1.69
N ASN A 271 -6.84 0.93 -1.33
CA ASN A 271 -8.23 1.24 -1.67
C ASN A 271 -8.94 2.10 -0.61
N ILE A 272 -8.29 2.39 0.52
CA ILE A 272 -8.84 3.17 1.64
C ILE A 272 -7.89 4.28 2.07
N ALA A 273 -6.58 4.05 1.98
CA ALA A 273 -5.51 4.98 2.33
C ALA A 273 -4.51 5.12 1.17
N HIS A 274 -3.32 5.67 1.40
CA HIS A 274 -2.36 5.95 0.32
C HIS A 274 -1.60 4.72 -0.22
N GLY A 275 -1.70 3.55 0.44
CA GLY A 275 -1.30 2.26 -0.12
C GLY A 275 0.19 2.05 -0.40
N CYS A 276 1.07 2.75 0.29
CA CYS A 276 2.52 2.70 0.10
C CYS A 276 3.23 2.44 1.43
N ASN A 277 4.43 1.86 1.38
CA ASN A 277 5.30 1.78 2.55
C ASN A 277 5.70 3.17 3.06
N SER A 278 6.42 3.21 4.19
CA SER A 278 6.75 4.47 4.84
C SER A 278 7.69 5.37 4.01
N VAL A 279 7.61 6.66 4.28
CA VAL A 279 8.54 7.68 3.76
C VAL A 279 9.95 7.42 4.27
N ILE A 280 10.09 7.08 5.55
CA ILE A 280 11.39 6.79 6.18
C ILE A 280 12.10 5.65 5.46
N ALA A 281 11.41 4.51 5.24
CA ALA A 281 12.01 3.38 4.54
C ALA A 281 12.46 3.74 3.12
N THR A 282 11.63 4.43 2.34
CA THR A 282 11.97 4.82 0.97
C THR A 282 13.12 5.82 0.92
N LYS A 283 13.10 6.88 1.75
CA LYS A 283 14.18 7.89 1.79
C LYS A 283 15.50 7.27 2.25
N THR A 284 15.46 6.39 3.25
CA THR A 284 16.65 5.70 3.75
C THR A 284 17.23 4.77 2.68
N ALA A 285 16.38 3.97 2.03
CA ALA A 285 16.81 3.07 0.96
C ALA A 285 17.51 3.80 -0.20
N LEU A 286 16.98 4.97 -0.60
CA LEU A 286 17.58 5.81 -1.64
C LEU A 286 18.99 6.30 -1.30
N LYS A 287 19.35 6.36 -0.02
CA LYS A 287 20.71 6.74 0.44
C LYS A 287 21.67 5.56 0.54
N LEU A 288 21.14 4.33 0.56
CA LEU A 288 21.91 3.12 0.84
C LEU A 288 22.22 2.28 -0.40
N ALA A 289 21.52 2.48 -1.51
CA ALA A 289 21.67 1.66 -2.70
C ALA A 289 21.58 2.48 -4.00
N ASP A 290 22.09 1.92 -5.10
CA ASP A 290 22.01 2.52 -6.44
C ASP A 290 20.57 2.50 -6.97
N TYR A 291 19.80 1.47 -6.59
CA TYR A 291 18.43 1.25 -7.02
C TYR A 291 17.54 0.89 -5.83
N THR A 292 16.49 1.67 -5.61
CA THR A 292 15.43 1.41 -4.64
C THR A 292 14.18 0.97 -5.39
N ILE A 293 13.75 -0.26 -5.15
CA ILE A 293 12.53 -0.82 -5.71
C ILE A 293 11.42 -0.71 -4.68
N THR A 294 10.36 0.02 -5.00
CA THR A 294 9.23 0.24 -4.11
C THR A 294 7.92 -0.12 -4.79
N GLU A 295 6.90 -0.44 -4.01
CA GLU A 295 5.59 -0.81 -4.52
C GLU A 295 4.51 0.21 -4.17
N ALA A 296 3.51 0.31 -5.08
CA ALA A 296 2.22 0.87 -4.78
C ALA A 296 1.13 -0.21 -4.86
N GLY A 297 0.19 -0.19 -3.92
CA GLY A 297 -0.86 -1.22 -3.81
C GLY A 297 -1.84 -1.19 -4.98
N PHE A 298 -2.32 -2.36 -5.39
CA PHE A 298 -3.29 -2.54 -6.48
C PHE A 298 -2.79 -2.02 -7.84
N GLY A 299 -3.68 -1.45 -8.66
CA GLY A 299 -3.39 -0.93 -9.99
C GLY A 299 -2.80 0.48 -9.99
N ALA A 300 -2.30 0.89 -11.16
CA ALA A 300 -1.71 2.22 -11.32
C ALA A 300 -2.74 3.35 -11.15
N ASP A 301 -4.00 3.07 -11.37
CA ASP A 301 -5.11 4.01 -11.14
C ASP A 301 -5.36 4.33 -9.65
N LEU A 302 -5.01 3.40 -8.74
CA LEU A 302 -5.19 3.56 -7.30
C LEU A 302 -3.89 3.81 -6.55
N GLY A 303 -3.04 2.77 -6.48
CA GLY A 303 -1.85 2.84 -5.65
C GLY A 303 -0.79 3.76 -6.21
N ALA A 304 -0.50 3.70 -7.52
CA ALA A 304 0.50 4.59 -8.11
C ALA A 304 0.03 6.04 -8.13
N GLU A 305 -1.25 6.31 -8.41
CA GLU A 305 -1.82 7.66 -8.32
C GLU A 305 -1.56 8.26 -6.92
N LYS A 306 -1.88 7.52 -5.84
CA LYS A 306 -1.67 8.00 -4.47
C LYS A 306 -0.20 8.08 -4.06
N PHE A 307 0.63 7.17 -4.57
CA PHE A 307 2.08 7.28 -4.40
C PHE A 307 2.59 8.61 -4.98
N LEU A 308 2.14 8.96 -6.18
CA LEU A 308 2.57 10.16 -6.90
C LEU A 308 1.91 11.43 -6.34
N ASP A 309 0.58 11.49 -6.25
CA ASP A 309 -0.14 12.69 -5.83
C ASP A 309 -0.18 12.93 -4.31
N ILE A 310 0.11 11.91 -3.48
CA ILE A 310 0.17 12.08 -2.02
C ILE A 310 1.60 11.96 -1.51
N LYS A 311 2.24 10.78 -1.64
CA LYS A 311 3.56 10.52 -1.05
C LYS A 311 4.65 11.38 -1.70
N CYS A 312 4.74 11.38 -3.03
CA CYS A 312 5.72 12.20 -3.75
C CYS A 312 5.49 13.69 -3.51
N ARG A 313 4.24 14.16 -3.56
CA ARG A 313 3.88 15.56 -3.32
C ARG A 313 4.34 16.05 -1.94
N LYS A 314 4.14 15.24 -0.90
CA LYS A 314 4.52 15.60 0.49
C LYS A 314 6.02 15.54 0.75
N THR A 315 6.76 14.73 0.01
CA THR A 315 8.14 14.37 0.35
C THR A 315 9.18 14.81 -0.66
N GLY A 316 8.75 15.29 -1.83
CA GLY A 316 9.64 15.62 -2.96
C GLY A 316 10.25 14.40 -3.66
N LEU A 317 9.81 13.18 -3.33
CA LEU A 317 10.23 11.97 -4.04
C LEU A 317 9.76 12.02 -5.51
N LYS A 318 10.58 11.46 -6.40
CA LYS A 318 10.29 11.37 -7.82
C LYS A 318 10.78 10.03 -8.36
N PRO A 319 9.92 9.16 -8.91
CA PRO A 319 10.37 7.95 -9.57
C PRO A 319 11.18 8.25 -10.81
N ASP A 320 12.28 7.51 -11.02
CA ASP A 320 13.08 7.56 -12.25
C ASP A 320 12.46 6.69 -13.35
N ALA A 321 11.81 5.59 -12.96
CA ALA A 321 11.05 4.72 -13.87
C ALA A 321 9.92 4.02 -13.12
N VAL A 322 8.91 3.58 -13.87
CA VAL A 322 7.76 2.84 -13.36
C VAL A 322 7.63 1.51 -14.10
N VAL A 323 7.45 0.44 -13.35
CA VAL A 323 7.14 -0.89 -13.87
C VAL A 323 5.64 -1.16 -13.70
N ILE A 324 4.95 -1.47 -14.78
CA ILE A 324 3.57 -1.95 -14.74
C ILE A 324 3.59 -3.47 -14.88
N VAL A 325 3.24 -4.17 -13.82
CA VAL A 325 3.09 -5.62 -13.84
C VAL A 325 1.78 -6.00 -14.51
N ALA A 326 1.85 -6.86 -15.48
CA ALA A 326 0.70 -7.46 -16.15
C ALA A 326 0.84 -8.99 -16.19
N THR A 327 -0.29 -9.70 -16.26
CA THR A 327 -0.34 -11.14 -16.52
C THR A 327 -1.30 -11.40 -17.68
N ILE A 328 -1.03 -12.43 -18.45
CA ILE A 328 -1.94 -12.85 -19.52
C ILE A 328 -3.32 -13.18 -18.95
N LYS A 329 -3.36 -13.84 -17.79
CA LYS A 329 -4.60 -14.16 -17.07
C LYS A 329 -5.42 -12.91 -16.75
N ALA A 330 -4.78 -11.86 -16.23
CA ALA A 330 -5.48 -10.61 -15.91
C ALA A 330 -5.99 -9.90 -17.16
N ILE A 331 -5.20 -9.85 -18.23
CA ILE A 331 -5.64 -9.26 -19.50
C ILE A 331 -6.85 -10.02 -20.06
N LYS A 332 -6.81 -11.37 -20.10
CA LYS A 332 -7.94 -12.20 -20.53
C LYS A 332 -9.18 -11.98 -19.66
N TYR A 333 -9.01 -11.89 -18.33
CA TYR A 333 -10.10 -11.62 -17.40
C TYR A 333 -10.80 -10.29 -17.69
N HIS A 334 -10.02 -9.22 -17.92
CA HIS A 334 -10.55 -7.92 -18.33
C HIS A 334 -11.16 -7.93 -19.73
N GLY A 335 -10.81 -8.91 -20.56
CA GLY A 335 -11.45 -9.20 -21.86
C GLY A 335 -12.71 -10.05 -21.76
N GLY A 336 -13.19 -10.35 -20.54
CA GLY A 336 -14.42 -11.11 -20.30
C GLY A 336 -14.27 -12.63 -20.36
N VAL A 337 -13.04 -13.16 -20.32
CA VAL A 337 -12.82 -14.61 -20.27
C VAL A 337 -13.16 -15.14 -18.88
N GLU A 338 -13.99 -16.20 -18.83
CA GLU A 338 -14.40 -16.86 -17.59
C GLU A 338 -13.21 -17.47 -16.85
N LYS A 339 -13.27 -17.52 -15.52
CA LYS A 339 -12.17 -18.02 -14.67
C LYS A 339 -11.77 -19.45 -14.99
N GLU A 340 -12.74 -20.28 -15.31
CA GLU A 340 -12.57 -21.71 -15.61
C GLU A 340 -11.76 -21.93 -16.89
N LYS A 341 -11.82 -20.98 -17.85
CA LYS A 341 -11.14 -21.02 -19.15
C LYS A 341 -9.92 -20.12 -19.21
N ILE A 342 -9.58 -19.43 -18.13
CA ILE A 342 -8.54 -18.41 -18.11
C ILE A 342 -7.13 -18.94 -18.43
N GLN A 343 -6.92 -20.26 -18.26
CA GLN A 343 -5.66 -20.93 -18.55
C GLN A 343 -5.55 -21.43 -20.01
N GLU A 344 -6.64 -21.44 -20.76
CA GLU A 344 -6.66 -21.83 -22.16
C GLU A 344 -6.11 -20.67 -23.03
N GLU A 345 -5.41 -21.01 -24.14
CA GLU A 345 -4.98 -19.99 -25.12
C GLU A 345 -6.19 -19.21 -25.66
N ASN A 346 -6.16 -17.87 -25.56
CA ASN A 346 -7.28 -17.04 -25.99
C ASN A 346 -6.81 -15.63 -26.44
N ILE A 347 -6.44 -15.54 -27.70
CA ILE A 347 -5.99 -14.27 -28.31
C ILE A 347 -7.12 -13.24 -28.38
N GLU A 348 -8.36 -13.66 -28.65
CA GLU A 348 -9.51 -12.75 -28.70
C GLU A 348 -9.78 -12.12 -27.33
N GLY A 349 -9.68 -12.91 -26.24
CA GLY A 349 -9.77 -12.41 -24.88
C GLY A 349 -8.69 -11.39 -24.54
N ILE A 350 -7.45 -11.62 -25.03
CA ILE A 350 -6.35 -10.66 -24.88
C ILE A 350 -6.65 -9.39 -25.66
N GLU A 351 -7.10 -9.48 -26.91
CA GLU A 351 -7.41 -8.31 -27.74
C GLU A 351 -8.49 -7.41 -27.10
N LYS A 352 -9.51 -8.01 -26.51
CA LYS A 352 -10.57 -7.26 -25.78
C LYS A 352 -10.09 -6.66 -24.47
N GLY A 353 -9.18 -7.34 -23.75
CA GLY A 353 -8.76 -6.93 -22.42
C GLY A 353 -7.53 -6.04 -22.36
N ILE A 354 -6.76 -5.92 -23.44
CA ILE A 354 -5.50 -5.18 -23.46
C ILE A 354 -5.69 -3.68 -23.25
N ASP A 355 -6.88 -3.14 -23.50
CA ASP A 355 -7.21 -1.74 -23.25
C ASP A 355 -7.09 -1.37 -21.75
N ASN A 356 -7.30 -2.32 -20.83
CA ASN A 356 -7.01 -2.09 -19.42
C ASN A 356 -5.53 -1.75 -19.21
N LEU A 357 -4.63 -2.52 -19.81
CA LEU A 357 -3.19 -2.26 -19.73
C LEU A 357 -2.83 -0.92 -20.39
N TYR A 358 -3.41 -0.60 -21.53
CA TYR A 358 -3.14 0.67 -22.22
C TYR A 358 -3.53 1.88 -21.39
N LYS A 359 -4.66 1.85 -20.67
CA LYS A 359 -5.07 2.94 -19.79
C LYS A 359 -4.09 3.12 -18.62
N HIS A 360 -3.60 2.04 -18.02
CA HIS A 360 -2.58 2.13 -16.97
C HIS A 360 -1.25 2.70 -17.49
N ILE A 361 -0.85 2.32 -18.71
CA ILE A 361 0.34 2.89 -19.35
C ILE A 361 0.13 4.38 -19.63
N ASP A 362 -1.02 4.78 -20.18
CA ASP A 362 -1.36 6.18 -20.45
C ASP A 362 -1.31 7.03 -19.17
N ASN A 363 -1.86 6.51 -18.06
CA ASN A 363 -1.80 7.16 -16.76
C ASN A 363 -0.36 7.49 -16.36
N ILE A 364 0.53 6.51 -16.44
CA ILE A 364 1.93 6.69 -16.02
C ILE A 364 2.71 7.55 -17.03
N LYS A 365 2.64 7.20 -18.32
CA LYS A 365 3.46 7.81 -19.37
C LYS A 365 3.00 9.23 -19.71
N ASN A 366 1.72 9.41 -19.97
CA ASN A 366 1.20 10.67 -20.52
C ASN A 366 0.62 11.59 -19.44
N LYS A 367 -0.11 11.03 -18.44
CA LYS A 367 -0.74 11.86 -17.38
C LYS A 367 0.28 12.28 -16.35
N PHE A 368 1.11 11.36 -15.85
CA PHE A 368 2.17 11.67 -14.89
C PHE A 368 3.53 12.03 -15.52
N GLY A 369 3.75 11.76 -16.82
CA GLY A 369 4.99 12.10 -17.53
C GLY A 369 6.21 11.26 -17.11
N LEU A 370 6.00 10.00 -16.69
CA LEU A 370 7.05 9.11 -16.20
C LEU A 370 7.45 8.05 -17.24
N ASN A 371 8.73 7.67 -17.19
CA ASN A 371 9.24 6.55 -17.98
C ASN A 371 8.61 5.23 -17.52
N VAL A 372 8.11 4.42 -18.44
CA VAL A 372 7.36 3.19 -18.14
C VAL A 372 7.87 2.00 -18.92
N ILE A 373 7.90 0.84 -18.25
CA ILE A 373 8.12 -0.48 -18.85
C ILE A 373 7.06 -1.45 -18.35
N VAL A 374 6.62 -2.38 -19.18
CA VAL A 374 5.70 -3.45 -18.79
C VAL A 374 6.49 -4.70 -18.41
N ALA A 375 6.23 -5.22 -17.21
CA ALA A 375 6.70 -6.53 -16.78
C ALA A 375 5.58 -7.56 -16.98
N LEU A 376 5.71 -8.42 -17.97
CA LEU A 376 4.79 -9.54 -18.15
C LEU A 376 5.22 -10.68 -17.23
N ASN A 377 4.51 -10.84 -16.12
CA ASN A 377 4.76 -11.91 -15.15
C ASN A 377 4.22 -13.23 -15.73
N LYS A 378 5.15 -14.07 -16.23
CA LYS A 378 4.82 -15.30 -16.96
C LYS A 378 4.44 -16.44 -16.01
N TYR A 379 3.31 -17.09 -16.31
CA TYR A 379 2.86 -18.32 -15.69
C TYR A 379 3.10 -19.52 -16.61
N ALA A 380 3.11 -20.74 -16.03
CA ALA A 380 3.31 -21.97 -16.79
C ALA A 380 2.23 -22.24 -17.85
N SER A 381 1.04 -21.68 -17.68
CA SER A 381 -0.08 -21.80 -18.61
C SER A 381 -0.01 -20.84 -19.80
N ASP A 382 0.90 -19.85 -19.77
CA ASP A 382 0.98 -18.82 -20.80
C ASP A 382 1.68 -19.36 -22.06
N THR A 383 1.06 -19.22 -23.22
CA THR A 383 1.59 -19.72 -24.49
C THR A 383 2.53 -18.68 -25.14
N GLU A 384 3.51 -19.15 -25.90
CA GLU A 384 4.41 -18.24 -26.63
C GLU A 384 3.64 -17.37 -27.63
N LYS A 385 2.55 -17.88 -28.21
CA LYS A 385 1.69 -17.13 -29.13
C LYS A 385 1.00 -15.96 -28.44
N GLU A 386 0.48 -16.16 -27.22
CA GLU A 386 -0.10 -15.08 -26.40
C GLU A 386 0.95 -14.03 -26.03
N ILE A 387 2.14 -14.48 -25.64
CA ILE A 387 3.26 -13.59 -25.28
C ILE A 387 3.68 -12.74 -26.48
N GLU A 388 3.92 -13.35 -27.65
CA GLU A 388 4.31 -12.63 -28.85
C GLU A 388 3.23 -11.65 -29.34
N TYR A 389 1.95 -12.02 -29.23
CA TYR A 389 0.84 -11.12 -29.54
C TYR A 389 0.87 -9.84 -28.69
N ILE A 390 1.06 -9.97 -27.36
CA ILE A 390 1.15 -8.82 -26.46
C ILE A 390 2.40 -7.98 -26.76
N LYS A 391 3.56 -8.62 -27.03
CA LYS A 391 4.79 -7.92 -27.41
C LYS A 391 4.58 -7.07 -28.65
N GLU A 392 3.99 -7.63 -29.69
CA GLU A 392 3.69 -6.91 -30.94
C GLU A 392 2.76 -5.70 -30.69
N LYS A 393 1.67 -5.91 -29.95
CA LYS A 393 0.71 -4.84 -29.63
C LYS A 393 1.35 -3.69 -28.84
N LEU A 394 2.26 -3.97 -27.91
CA LEU A 394 2.98 -2.93 -27.14
C LEU A 394 4.08 -2.26 -27.97
N ALA A 395 4.81 -3.02 -28.79
CA ALA A 395 5.83 -2.48 -29.68
C ALA A 395 5.23 -1.46 -30.67
N ASN A 396 4.04 -1.73 -31.21
CA ASN A 396 3.30 -0.82 -32.10
C ASN A 396 2.92 0.51 -31.41
N LYS A 397 2.96 0.58 -30.08
CA LYS A 397 2.73 1.80 -29.28
C LYS A 397 4.03 2.39 -28.70
N ASN A 398 5.19 1.88 -29.10
CA ASN A 398 6.50 2.26 -28.55
C ASN A 398 6.55 2.08 -27.02
N ILE A 399 6.04 0.96 -26.52
CA ILE A 399 6.08 0.55 -25.12
C ILE A 399 7.01 -0.64 -24.99
N GLU A 400 8.00 -0.52 -24.10
CA GLU A 400 8.93 -1.59 -23.82
C GLU A 400 8.28 -2.63 -22.91
N LEU A 401 8.48 -3.92 -23.24
CA LEU A 401 8.02 -5.05 -22.45
C LEU A 401 9.20 -5.97 -22.12
N SER A 402 9.17 -6.55 -20.93
CA SER A 402 10.04 -7.65 -20.53
C SER A 402 9.22 -8.78 -19.94
N VAL A 403 9.51 -10.01 -20.34
CA VAL A 403 8.93 -11.23 -19.71
C VAL A 403 9.71 -11.53 -18.46
N VAL A 404 9.01 -11.69 -17.33
CA VAL A 404 9.60 -11.99 -16.03
C VAL A 404 9.20 -13.39 -15.59
N GLU A 405 10.18 -14.23 -15.32
CA GLU A 405 10.02 -15.63 -14.88
C GLU A 405 10.57 -15.82 -13.44
N GLY A 406 10.43 -14.79 -12.60
CA GLY A 406 11.04 -14.74 -11.26
C GLY A 406 10.57 -15.88 -10.36
N TRP A 407 9.29 -16.24 -10.37
CA TRP A 407 8.76 -17.32 -9.55
C TRP A 407 9.55 -18.63 -9.73
N ALA A 408 9.87 -19.01 -10.97
CA ALA A 408 10.57 -20.23 -11.31
C ALA A 408 12.10 -20.13 -11.27
N LYS A 409 12.64 -18.95 -11.64
CA LYS A 409 14.08 -18.76 -11.91
C LYS A 409 14.79 -17.80 -10.94
N GLY A 410 14.06 -17.22 -9.95
CA GLY A 410 14.64 -16.22 -9.07
C GLY A 410 15.07 -14.95 -9.82
N GLY A 411 16.14 -14.31 -9.38
CA GLY A 411 16.71 -13.13 -10.03
C GLY A 411 17.17 -13.35 -11.47
N ASP A 412 17.56 -14.58 -11.83
CA ASP A 412 17.93 -14.92 -13.21
C ASP A 412 16.75 -14.73 -14.18
N GLY A 413 15.52 -14.95 -13.73
CA GLY A 413 14.30 -14.70 -14.48
C GLY A 413 13.95 -13.22 -14.69
N ALA A 414 14.75 -12.29 -14.15
CA ALA A 414 14.53 -10.85 -14.23
C ALA A 414 15.74 -10.06 -14.78
N ILE A 415 16.77 -10.72 -15.32
CA ILE A 415 17.97 -10.06 -15.84
C ILE A 415 17.63 -9.13 -17.01
N ASP A 416 16.72 -9.52 -17.90
CA ASP A 416 16.31 -8.68 -19.03
C ASP A 416 15.69 -7.36 -18.55
N ILE A 417 14.69 -7.44 -17.66
CA ILE A 417 14.05 -6.23 -17.13
C ILE A 417 15.03 -5.38 -16.30
N ALA A 418 15.96 -6.00 -15.58
CA ALA A 418 16.98 -5.28 -14.82
C ALA A 418 17.88 -4.44 -15.73
N ASN A 419 18.36 -5.01 -16.86
CA ASN A 419 19.14 -4.29 -17.84
C ASN A 419 18.36 -3.15 -18.51
N LYS A 420 17.10 -3.36 -18.84
CA LYS A 420 16.21 -2.34 -19.41
C LYS A 420 15.95 -1.21 -18.42
N LEU A 421 15.71 -1.53 -17.15
CA LEU A 421 15.49 -0.52 -16.09
C LEU A 421 16.73 0.34 -15.83
N VAL A 422 17.95 -0.23 -15.90
CA VAL A 422 19.19 0.55 -15.80
C VAL A 422 19.24 1.62 -16.89
N LYS A 423 18.87 1.28 -18.11
CA LYS A 423 18.85 2.24 -19.23
C LYS A 423 17.70 3.24 -19.09
N LEU A 424 16.50 2.76 -18.78
CA LEU A 424 15.29 3.57 -18.70
C LEU A 424 15.37 4.62 -17.59
N SER A 425 15.90 4.26 -16.42
CA SER A 425 16.03 5.14 -15.27
C SER A 425 17.07 6.25 -15.42
N GLN A 426 17.93 6.18 -16.43
CA GLN A 426 18.86 7.24 -16.79
C GLN A 426 18.25 8.29 -17.74
N GLN A 427 17.12 7.98 -18.36
CA GLN A 427 16.43 8.90 -19.25
C GLN A 427 15.71 9.99 -18.43
N PRO A 428 15.69 11.24 -18.90
CA PRO A 428 14.91 12.29 -18.26
C PRO A 428 13.41 11.96 -18.35
N ASN A 429 12.66 12.44 -17.36
CA ASN A 429 11.20 12.36 -17.39
C ASN A 429 10.58 13.72 -17.00
N GLU A 430 9.32 13.91 -17.38
CA GLU A 430 8.55 15.14 -17.16
C GLU A 430 7.50 14.95 -16.06
N PHE A 431 7.90 14.39 -14.93
CA PHE A 431 6.98 14.11 -13.82
C PHE A 431 6.16 15.34 -13.45
N LYS A 432 4.85 15.16 -13.40
CA LYS A 432 3.88 16.17 -12.99
C LYS A 432 2.75 15.56 -12.17
N TYR A 433 2.12 16.37 -11.33
CA TYR A 433 0.93 15.97 -10.56
C TYR A 433 -0.34 16.14 -11.39
N ILE A 434 -1.39 15.39 -11.05
CA ILE A 434 -2.68 15.46 -11.76
C ILE A 434 -3.44 16.74 -11.47
N TYR A 435 -3.25 17.31 -10.29
CA TYR A 435 -3.91 18.55 -9.85
C TYR A 435 -2.96 19.46 -9.09
N ASN A 436 -3.32 20.74 -8.94
CA ASN A 436 -2.59 21.71 -8.15
C ASN A 436 -3.15 21.78 -6.72
N ASP A 437 -2.31 22.18 -5.75
CA ASP A 437 -2.74 22.35 -4.37
C ASP A 437 -3.80 23.47 -4.23
N SER A 438 -3.76 24.46 -5.12
CA SER A 438 -4.73 25.58 -5.17
C SER A 438 -6.09 25.22 -5.73
N ASP A 439 -6.24 24.07 -6.39
CA ASP A 439 -7.55 23.61 -6.87
C ASP A 439 -8.48 23.33 -5.68
N SER A 440 -9.77 23.56 -5.82
CA SER A 440 -10.77 23.15 -4.83
C SER A 440 -10.84 21.62 -4.70
N ILE A 441 -11.40 21.12 -3.60
CA ILE A 441 -11.56 19.67 -3.41
C ILE A 441 -12.34 19.05 -4.59
N LYS A 442 -13.43 19.66 -5.04
CA LYS A 442 -14.22 19.17 -6.19
C LYS A 442 -13.41 19.16 -7.48
N GLU A 443 -12.61 20.20 -7.76
CA GLU A 443 -11.75 20.25 -8.95
C GLU A 443 -10.66 19.15 -8.93
N LYS A 444 -10.04 18.91 -7.77
CA LYS A 444 -9.06 17.82 -7.60
C LYS A 444 -9.69 16.46 -7.88
N ILE A 445 -10.86 16.19 -7.28
CA ILE A 445 -11.62 14.94 -7.49
C ILE A 445 -11.97 14.78 -8.98
N LEU A 446 -12.47 15.83 -9.63
CA LEU A 446 -12.83 15.80 -11.04
C LEU A 446 -11.61 15.53 -11.95
N LYS A 447 -10.45 16.15 -11.65
CA LYS A 447 -9.20 15.92 -12.39
C LYS A 447 -8.73 14.47 -12.28
N ILE A 448 -8.78 13.87 -11.09
CA ILE A 448 -8.46 12.46 -10.90
C ILE A 448 -9.45 11.57 -11.66
N ALA A 449 -10.76 11.82 -11.49
CA ALA A 449 -11.82 11.05 -12.13
C ALA A 449 -11.68 11.03 -13.67
N LYS A 450 -11.43 12.20 -14.28
CA LYS A 450 -11.30 12.31 -15.74
C LYS A 450 -9.97 11.79 -16.27
N ASN A 451 -8.86 12.16 -15.63
CA ASN A 451 -7.54 11.85 -16.19
C ASN A 451 -7.07 10.44 -15.86
N ILE A 452 -7.39 9.93 -14.65
CA ILE A 452 -6.89 8.64 -14.15
C ILE A 452 -7.93 7.53 -14.29
N TYR A 453 -9.20 7.84 -14.02
CA TYR A 453 -10.27 6.84 -14.09
C TYR A 453 -11.03 6.86 -15.43
N TYR A 454 -10.81 7.85 -16.28
CA TYR A 454 -11.53 8.03 -17.56
C TYR A 454 -13.04 8.18 -17.40
N ALA A 455 -13.48 8.66 -16.24
CA ALA A 455 -14.88 8.91 -15.97
C ALA A 455 -15.37 10.16 -16.71
N LYS A 456 -16.67 10.14 -17.08
CA LYS A 456 -17.33 11.27 -17.75
C LYS A 456 -17.48 12.46 -16.80
N ASP A 457 -17.90 12.19 -15.55
CA ASP A 457 -18.13 13.21 -14.54
C ASP A 457 -18.13 12.60 -13.11
N VAL A 458 -18.33 13.47 -12.10
CA VAL A 458 -18.43 13.08 -10.69
C VAL A 458 -19.79 13.52 -10.15
N LYS A 459 -20.48 12.61 -9.47
CA LYS A 459 -21.73 12.88 -8.75
C LYS A 459 -21.48 12.85 -7.25
N TYR A 460 -22.05 13.79 -6.54
CA TYR A 460 -21.91 13.92 -5.09
C TYR A 460 -23.27 13.69 -4.39
N SER A 461 -23.24 12.97 -3.26
CA SER A 461 -24.39 12.95 -2.35
C SER A 461 -24.48 14.30 -1.61
N GLU A 462 -25.66 14.62 -1.08
CA GLU A 462 -25.85 15.83 -0.24
C GLU A 462 -24.91 15.84 0.98
N GLU A 463 -24.66 14.67 1.55
CA GLU A 463 -23.73 14.52 2.68
C GLU A 463 -22.29 14.85 2.26
N ALA A 464 -21.84 14.32 1.11
CA ALA A 464 -20.50 14.60 0.59
C ALA A 464 -20.30 16.09 0.28
N GLU A 465 -21.30 16.77 -0.26
CA GLU A 465 -21.24 18.21 -0.52
C GLU A 465 -21.05 19.02 0.76
N LYS A 466 -21.87 18.74 1.79
CA LYS A 466 -21.75 19.40 3.10
C LYS A 466 -20.39 19.14 3.76
N GLN A 467 -19.88 17.91 3.66
CA GLN A 467 -18.55 17.55 4.20
C GLN A 467 -17.43 18.32 3.48
N ILE A 468 -17.48 18.44 2.15
CA ILE A 468 -16.51 19.23 1.37
C ILE A 468 -16.54 20.70 1.81
N GLU A 469 -17.73 21.31 1.87
CA GLU A 469 -17.87 22.70 2.31
C GLU A 469 -17.30 22.93 3.70
N ASN A 470 -17.54 22.01 4.65
CA ASN A 470 -17.01 22.11 6.01
C ASN A 470 -15.49 22.01 6.03
N ILE A 471 -14.90 21.06 5.28
CA ILE A 471 -13.44 20.89 5.18
C ILE A 471 -12.79 22.16 4.60
N GLU A 472 -13.39 22.75 3.56
CA GLU A 472 -12.89 23.99 2.94
C GLU A 472 -13.03 25.20 3.88
N LYS A 473 -14.16 25.34 4.59
CA LYS A 473 -14.36 26.38 5.63
C LYS A 473 -13.34 26.27 6.77
N MET A 474 -12.95 25.06 7.16
CA MET A 474 -11.88 24.84 8.14
C MET A 474 -10.47 25.16 7.61
N GLY A 475 -10.32 25.52 6.33
CA GLY A 475 -9.05 25.87 5.71
C GLY A 475 -8.24 24.70 5.16
N TYR A 476 -8.80 23.49 5.07
CA TYR A 476 -8.12 22.27 4.62
C TYR A 476 -8.29 21.94 3.14
N GLY A 477 -8.86 22.86 2.34
CA GLY A 477 -9.08 22.67 0.89
C GLY A 477 -7.80 22.40 0.07
N LYS A 478 -6.63 22.79 0.58
CA LYS A 478 -5.33 22.58 -0.11
C LYS A 478 -4.76 21.16 0.04
N LEU A 479 -5.30 20.34 0.92
CA LEU A 479 -4.80 18.99 1.15
C LEU A 479 -4.98 18.10 -0.10
N PRO A 480 -4.08 17.12 -0.31
CA PRO A 480 -4.22 16.15 -1.38
C PRO A 480 -5.42 15.23 -1.17
N ILE A 481 -5.90 14.64 -2.27
CA ILE A 481 -7.07 13.78 -2.32
C ILE A 481 -6.65 12.31 -2.33
N CYS A 482 -7.33 11.50 -1.53
CA CYS A 482 -7.19 10.06 -1.47
C CYS A 482 -8.54 9.41 -1.83
N ILE A 483 -8.74 9.02 -3.09
CA ILE A 483 -10.00 8.38 -3.48
C ILE A 483 -10.02 6.93 -3.04
N ALA A 484 -10.98 6.58 -2.20
CA ALA A 484 -11.28 5.23 -1.75
C ALA A 484 -12.39 4.64 -2.64
N LYS A 485 -12.02 3.67 -3.47
CA LYS A 485 -12.93 2.96 -4.39
C LYS A 485 -12.54 1.50 -4.54
N THR A 486 -13.35 0.73 -5.27
CA THR A 486 -12.99 -0.63 -5.65
C THR A 486 -11.66 -0.65 -6.41
N GLN A 487 -10.85 -1.69 -6.15
CA GLN A 487 -9.59 -1.92 -6.86
C GLN A 487 -9.75 -2.66 -8.19
N TYR A 488 -10.92 -3.24 -8.46
CA TYR A 488 -11.13 -4.17 -9.59
C TYR A 488 -11.50 -3.48 -10.91
N SER A 489 -11.77 -2.20 -10.89
CA SER A 489 -12.23 -1.44 -12.05
C SER A 489 -11.70 0.00 -11.98
N PHE A 490 -11.59 0.67 -13.12
CA PHE A 490 -11.39 2.13 -13.17
C PHE A 490 -12.59 2.89 -12.60
N SER A 491 -13.81 2.33 -12.73
CA SER A 491 -15.02 2.90 -12.15
C SER A 491 -15.14 2.62 -10.64
N ASP A 492 -16.19 3.08 -10.01
CA ASP A 492 -16.59 2.75 -8.64
C ASP A 492 -17.49 1.50 -8.54
N ASP A 493 -17.76 0.83 -9.68
CA ASP A 493 -18.43 -0.48 -9.75
C ASP A 493 -17.41 -1.60 -10.03
N PRO A 494 -17.24 -2.57 -9.13
CA PRO A 494 -16.29 -3.68 -9.32
C PRO A 494 -16.64 -4.62 -10.48
N LYS A 495 -17.86 -4.54 -11.02
CA LYS A 495 -18.32 -5.35 -12.15
C LYS A 495 -18.04 -4.72 -13.51
N ASN A 496 -17.69 -3.44 -13.56
CA ASN A 496 -17.37 -2.74 -14.81
C ASN A 496 -15.91 -3.03 -15.22
N LEU A 497 -15.68 -4.19 -15.84
CA LEU A 497 -14.34 -4.66 -16.24
C LEU A 497 -13.93 -4.19 -17.64
N GLU A 498 -14.90 -3.84 -18.51
CA GLU A 498 -14.69 -3.59 -19.93
C GLU A 498 -14.07 -2.22 -20.26
N CYS A 499 -13.66 -1.46 -19.28
CA CYS A 499 -13.01 -0.13 -19.47
C CYS A 499 -13.76 0.84 -20.40
N LYS A 500 -15.10 0.74 -20.47
CA LYS A 500 -15.94 1.71 -21.20
C LYS A 500 -15.93 3.05 -20.49
N ASP A 501 -15.85 4.15 -21.23
CA ASP A 501 -15.69 5.51 -20.70
C ASP A 501 -17.02 6.21 -20.37
N ASP A 502 -18.16 5.52 -20.44
CA ASP A 502 -19.49 6.09 -20.19
C ASP A 502 -20.00 5.79 -18.77
N TYR A 503 -19.25 6.30 -17.76
CA TYR A 503 -19.67 6.21 -16.36
C TYR A 503 -19.27 7.46 -15.56
N ASN A 504 -19.93 7.66 -14.43
CA ASN A 504 -19.58 8.68 -13.46
C ASN A 504 -18.98 8.03 -12.20
N ILE A 505 -18.15 8.78 -11.48
CA ILE A 505 -17.74 8.40 -10.13
C ILE A 505 -18.76 8.96 -9.14
N ASN A 506 -19.29 8.12 -8.26
CA ASN A 506 -20.30 8.50 -7.28
C ASN A 506 -19.64 8.66 -5.89
N VAL A 507 -19.49 9.90 -5.47
CA VAL A 507 -18.93 10.25 -4.15
C VAL A 507 -20.06 10.28 -3.13
N ARG A 508 -20.01 9.37 -2.16
CA ARG A 508 -21.01 9.24 -1.09
C ARG A 508 -20.62 9.91 0.22
N GLY A 509 -19.34 10.24 0.41
CA GLY A 509 -18.85 10.89 1.60
C GLY A 509 -17.41 11.33 1.46
N VAL A 510 -17.00 12.27 2.31
CA VAL A 510 -15.64 12.82 2.34
C VAL A 510 -15.18 12.96 3.78
N GLU A 511 -14.00 12.43 4.10
CA GLU A 511 -13.44 12.43 5.45
C GLU A 511 -12.09 13.15 5.47
N LEU A 512 -11.91 14.08 6.40
CA LEU A 512 -10.64 14.74 6.64
C LEU A 512 -9.76 13.86 7.55
N LYS A 513 -8.60 13.43 7.05
CA LYS A 513 -7.54 12.78 7.82
C LYS A 513 -6.42 13.79 8.09
N ASN A 514 -6.68 14.69 9.05
CA ASN A 514 -5.83 15.85 9.28
C ASN A 514 -4.44 15.51 9.82
N GLY A 515 -4.33 14.46 10.64
CA GLY A 515 -3.02 13.96 11.11
C GLY A 515 -2.16 13.44 9.95
N ALA A 516 -2.75 12.63 9.06
CA ALA A 516 -2.11 12.14 7.86
C ALA A 516 -1.96 13.24 6.78
N GLY A 517 -2.80 14.29 6.85
CA GLY A 517 -2.76 15.45 5.98
C GLY A 517 -3.24 15.15 4.57
N PHE A 518 -4.37 14.48 4.42
CA PHE A 518 -5.09 14.29 3.16
C PHE A 518 -6.60 14.16 3.40
N VAL A 519 -7.37 14.30 2.33
CA VAL A 519 -8.82 14.15 2.33
C VAL A 519 -9.18 12.83 1.67
N VAL A 520 -9.88 11.94 2.38
CA VAL A 520 -10.41 10.68 1.85
C VAL A 520 -11.74 10.93 1.19
N VAL A 521 -11.90 10.47 -0.05
CA VAL A 521 -13.13 10.57 -0.84
C VAL A 521 -13.68 9.17 -1.04
N LEU A 522 -14.84 8.89 -0.45
CA LEU A 522 -15.49 7.59 -0.49
C LEU A 522 -16.33 7.45 -1.75
N ALA A 523 -15.86 6.66 -2.72
CA ALA A 523 -16.58 6.36 -3.95
C ALA A 523 -17.06 4.90 -3.97
N GLY A 524 -18.34 4.71 -4.29
CA GLY A 524 -18.96 3.38 -4.26
C GLY A 524 -19.07 2.78 -2.84
N LYS A 525 -19.13 1.46 -2.77
CA LYS A 525 -19.25 0.72 -1.49
C LYS A 525 -17.87 0.28 -0.98
N ILE A 526 -17.25 1.13 -0.18
CA ILE A 526 -15.99 0.81 0.50
C ILE A 526 -16.24 0.54 1.98
N MET A 527 -15.55 -0.48 2.51
CA MET A 527 -15.61 -0.87 3.91
C MET A 527 -14.21 -0.86 4.51
N THR A 528 -14.08 -0.20 5.65
CA THR A 528 -12.83 -0.09 6.41
C THR A 528 -12.60 -1.25 7.38
N MET A 529 -13.62 -2.13 7.53
CA MET A 529 -13.52 -3.40 8.24
C MET A 529 -13.94 -4.53 7.29
N PRO A 530 -12.98 -5.27 6.70
CA PRO A 530 -13.26 -6.43 5.86
C PRO A 530 -13.94 -7.55 6.66
N GLY A 531 -14.60 -8.47 5.98
CA GLY A 531 -15.10 -9.70 6.58
C GLY A 531 -14.33 -10.90 6.07
N LEU A 532 -14.32 -11.99 6.85
CA LEU A 532 -13.79 -13.26 6.39
C LEU A 532 -14.59 -13.79 5.20
N PRO A 533 -13.95 -14.47 4.22
CA PRO A 533 -14.66 -15.15 3.12
C PRO A 533 -15.43 -16.36 3.65
N LYS A 534 -16.17 -17.03 2.75
CA LYS A 534 -16.92 -18.25 3.09
C LYS A 534 -16.01 -19.37 3.61
N VAL A 535 -14.83 -19.50 3.00
CA VAL A 535 -13.76 -20.41 3.43
C VAL A 535 -12.52 -19.54 3.66
N PRO A 536 -12.23 -19.15 4.90
CA PRO A 536 -11.05 -18.35 5.23
C PRO A 536 -9.78 -19.19 5.19
N ALA A 537 -8.64 -18.56 4.88
CA ALA A 537 -7.33 -19.20 4.92
C ALA A 537 -7.01 -19.80 6.30
N ALA A 538 -7.59 -19.24 7.36
CA ALA A 538 -7.48 -19.76 8.72
C ALA A 538 -7.89 -21.22 8.89
N GLU A 539 -8.75 -21.77 8.02
CA GLU A 539 -9.15 -23.18 8.08
C GLU A 539 -8.06 -24.16 7.62
N SER A 540 -7.06 -23.68 6.88
CA SER A 540 -5.94 -24.48 6.37
C SER A 540 -4.60 -24.18 7.05
N ILE A 541 -4.52 -23.12 7.85
CA ILE A 541 -3.32 -22.78 8.62
C ILE A 541 -3.30 -23.61 9.90
N ASP A 542 -2.21 -24.34 10.15
CA ASP A 542 -2.06 -25.22 11.31
C ASP A 542 -0.61 -25.30 11.75
N ILE A 543 -0.35 -26.06 12.81
CA ILE A 543 0.98 -26.43 13.31
C ILE A 543 1.09 -27.95 13.23
N ASP A 544 2.15 -28.47 12.61
CA ASP A 544 2.43 -29.89 12.53
C ASP A 544 2.99 -30.47 13.84
N GLU A 545 3.27 -31.79 13.86
CA GLU A 545 3.76 -32.51 15.05
C GLU A 545 5.14 -32.03 15.52
N ASP A 546 5.93 -31.41 14.65
CA ASP A 546 7.24 -30.84 14.94
C ASP A 546 7.16 -29.37 15.42
N GLY A 547 5.96 -28.80 15.46
CA GLY A 547 5.72 -27.40 15.84
C GLY A 547 5.93 -26.40 14.70
N GLU A 548 6.04 -26.88 13.46
CA GLU A 548 6.24 -26.06 12.28
C GLU A 548 4.92 -25.59 11.70
N ILE A 549 4.87 -24.34 11.22
CA ILE A 549 3.68 -23.77 10.61
C ILE A 549 3.44 -24.40 9.23
N VAL A 550 2.21 -24.80 8.97
CA VAL A 550 1.76 -25.34 7.69
C VAL A 550 0.54 -24.56 7.18
N GLY A 551 0.30 -24.59 5.87
CA GLY A 551 -0.88 -23.95 5.25
C GLY A 551 -0.84 -22.42 5.20
N ILE A 552 0.25 -21.78 5.57
CA ILE A 552 0.36 -20.32 5.50
C ILE A 552 0.69 -19.83 4.06
N PHE A 553 0.65 -20.64 3.07
CA PHE A 553 0.74 -20.37 1.60
C PHE A 553 1.37 -21.53 0.83
#